data_abc80a62d35b74e4c7191b20d5547d0a
#
_entry.id   abc80a62d35b74e4c7191b20d5547d0a
#
_cell.length_a   1.000
_cell.length_b   1.000
_cell.length_c   1.000
_cell.angle_alpha   90.00
_cell.angle_beta   90.00
_cell.angle_gamma   90.00
#
_symmetry.space_group_name_H-M   'P 1'
#
loop_
_entity.id
_entity.type
_entity.pdbx_description
1 polymer ?
#
loop_
_entity_poly.entity_id
_entity_poly.type
_entity_poly.pdbx_seq_one_letter_code
_entity_poly.pdbx_strand_id
1 'polypeptide(L)'
;MPKTPNLRLDGLTPADESSAEAEGDIALWDALFGTLAEHHTPDGKHSFFVIHDGSATWGIPGAPQFIALHISRDLTARTVRIEQANQPTVPFAQLWLAGRGCPPDAVQLPDEAHSEPADALTTHIERQIRHSGDRYEIKDHYTHDSEPYETWVMVRDSDPRAADLPMRIFLEEADLDAFTYTLREGAFRDGTSANQWLFDRETPLPEPPEHLVSADRRTRAALARSTTGQLATAASVPAPPVGPAPSAGAPSHRRGGRS
;
A
#
# COMPACT_ATOMS: atom_id res chain seq x y z
N MET A 1 -12.79 17.37 6.43
CA MET A 1 -11.85 18.27 7.12
C MET A 1 -10.75 17.45 7.73
N PRO A 2 -9.49 17.79 7.55
CA PRO A 2 -8.38 17.06 8.17
C PRO A 2 -8.58 17.06 9.70
N LYS A 3 -8.38 15.89 10.29
CA LYS A 3 -8.58 15.70 11.73
C LYS A 3 -7.26 16.03 12.43
N THR A 4 -7.29 16.95 13.38
CA THR A 4 -6.12 17.20 14.25
C THR A 4 -5.79 15.92 15.01
N PRO A 5 -4.51 15.48 15.06
CA PRO A 5 -4.12 14.24 15.74
C PRO A 5 -4.38 14.33 17.24
N ASN A 6 -5.00 13.31 17.82
CA ASN A 6 -5.09 13.19 19.27
C ASN A 6 -3.84 12.52 19.83
N LEU A 7 -2.88 13.31 20.21
CA LEU A 7 -1.56 12.85 20.66
C LEU A 7 -1.57 12.21 22.05
N ARG A 8 -2.65 12.37 22.85
CA ARG A 8 -2.80 11.83 24.20
C ARG A 8 -1.62 12.18 25.13
N LEU A 9 -1.24 13.46 25.16
CA LEU A 9 -0.11 13.96 25.94
C LEU A 9 -0.49 14.46 27.35
N ASP A 10 -1.77 14.42 27.70
CA ASP A 10 -2.29 15.01 28.94
C ASP A 10 -1.54 14.53 30.20
N GLY A 11 -0.92 15.49 30.89
CA GLY A 11 -0.18 15.25 32.13
C GLY A 11 1.12 14.48 31.97
N LEU A 12 1.66 14.38 30.76
CA LEU A 12 3.01 13.90 30.47
C LEU A 12 3.94 15.09 30.23
N THR A 13 5.24 14.88 30.46
CA THR A 13 6.29 15.86 30.15
C THR A 13 7.27 15.28 29.15
N PRO A 14 7.83 16.07 28.22
CA PRO A 14 8.86 15.60 27.30
C PRO A 14 10.03 14.95 28.06
N ALA A 15 10.50 13.80 27.55
CA ALA A 15 11.60 13.05 28.16
C ALA A 15 12.97 13.67 27.87
N ASP A 16 13.08 14.46 26.80
CA ASP A 16 14.30 15.10 26.33
C ASP A 16 13.98 16.36 25.52
N GLU A 17 15.03 17.14 25.21
CA GLU A 17 14.93 18.40 24.47
C GLU A 17 14.32 18.21 23.06
N SER A 18 14.71 17.16 22.35
CA SER A 18 14.15 16.89 21.01
C SER A 18 12.65 16.59 21.05
N SER A 19 12.18 15.93 22.11
CA SER A 19 10.75 15.69 22.31
C SER A 19 10.00 16.97 22.66
N ALA A 20 10.63 17.90 23.38
CA ALA A 20 10.05 19.21 23.70
C ALA A 20 9.97 20.10 22.46
N GLU A 21 10.98 20.08 21.60
CA GLU A 21 10.99 20.78 20.30
C GLU A 21 9.88 20.23 19.41
N ALA A 22 9.79 18.89 19.25
CA ALA A 22 8.76 18.25 18.45
C ALA A 22 7.34 18.55 18.95
N GLU A 23 7.12 18.59 20.28
CA GLU A 23 5.83 19.00 20.85
C GLU A 23 5.52 20.46 20.51
N GLY A 24 6.51 21.36 20.56
CA GLY A 24 6.38 22.75 20.18
C GLY A 24 6.02 22.92 18.71
N ASP A 25 6.67 22.18 17.81
CA ASP A 25 6.40 22.19 16.38
C ASP A 25 4.97 21.71 16.08
N ILE A 26 4.57 20.60 16.70
CA ILE A 26 3.22 20.03 16.53
C ILE A 26 2.14 21.01 17.03
N ALA A 27 2.40 21.78 18.07
CA ALA A 27 1.49 22.78 18.59
C ALA A 27 1.23 23.95 17.61
N LEU A 28 2.12 24.11 16.62
CA LEU A 28 1.99 25.14 15.56
C LEU A 28 1.24 24.60 14.32
N TRP A 29 0.93 23.31 14.27
CA TRP A 29 0.21 22.73 13.13
C TRP A 29 -1.20 23.33 13.01
N ASP A 30 -1.52 23.72 11.82
CA ASP A 30 -2.79 24.32 11.46
C ASP A 30 -3.67 23.41 10.55
N ALA A 31 -4.60 23.98 9.82
CA ALA A 31 -5.49 23.27 8.92
C ALA A 31 -4.78 22.62 7.71
N LEU A 32 -3.49 22.91 7.47
CA LEU A 32 -2.69 22.31 6.40
C LEU A 32 -2.12 20.95 6.80
N PHE A 33 -2.11 20.65 8.11
CA PHE A 33 -1.68 19.34 8.62
C PHE A 33 -2.89 18.44 8.84
N GLY A 34 -2.92 17.34 8.11
CA GLY A 34 -4.01 16.36 8.16
C GLY A 34 -3.55 14.98 8.62
N THR A 35 -4.18 14.43 9.68
CA THR A 35 -3.95 13.03 10.05
C THR A 35 -4.58 12.13 9.01
N LEU A 36 -3.75 11.35 8.31
CA LEU A 36 -4.17 10.37 7.32
C LEU A 36 -4.51 9.03 7.96
N ALA A 37 -3.67 8.59 8.90
CA ALA A 37 -3.87 7.33 9.61
C ALA A 37 -3.28 7.39 11.01
N GLU A 38 -3.88 6.66 11.95
CA GLU A 38 -3.43 6.59 13.33
C GLU A 38 -3.58 5.16 13.90
N HIS A 39 -2.62 4.76 14.72
CA HIS A 39 -2.67 3.52 15.48
C HIS A 39 -2.19 3.76 16.90
N HIS A 40 -2.90 3.19 17.89
CA HIS A 40 -2.52 3.24 19.29
C HIS A 40 -2.42 1.83 19.85
N THR A 41 -1.35 1.55 20.60
CA THR A 41 -1.23 0.25 21.28
C THR A 41 -2.26 0.13 22.40
N PRO A 42 -2.78 -1.08 22.68
CA PRO A 42 -3.81 -1.29 23.71
C PRO A 42 -3.34 -0.90 25.12
N ASP A 43 -2.03 -0.95 25.40
CA ASP A 43 -1.45 -0.56 26.67
C ASP A 43 -1.27 0.96 26.83
N GLY A 44 -1.60 1.72 25.78
CA GLY A 44 -1.49 3.18 25.73
C GLY A 44 -0.06 3.73 25.66
N LYS A 45 0.96 2.86 25.56
CA LYS A 45 2.36 3.29 25.58
C LYS A 45 2.83 3.86 24.25
N HIS A 46 2.28 3.42 23.14
CA HIS A 46 2.70 3.88 21.82
C HIS A 46 1.55 4.41 21.02
N SER A 47 1.83 5.44 20.21
CA SER A 47 0.94 5.97 19.18
C SER A 47 1.75 6.25 17.93
N PHE A 48 1.17 5.91 16.79
CA PHE A 48 1.79 6.03 15.47
C PHE A 48 0.84 6.79 14.56
N PHE A 49 1.37 7.76 13.82
CA PHE A 49 0.57 8.59 12.93
C PHE A 49 1.27 8.74 11.58
N VAL A 50 0.49 8.78 10.52
CA VAL A 50 0.89 9.33 9.23
C VAL A 50 0.11 10.63 9.05
N ILE A 51 0.83 11.71 8.83
CA ILE A 51 0.29 13.06 8.72
C ILE A 51 0.70 13.62 7.37
N HIS A 52 -0.21 14.30 6.71
CA HIS A 52 0.06 15.05 5.49
C HIS A 52 0.29 16.52 5.84
N ASP A 53 1.41 17.07 5.38
CA ASP A 53 1.73 18.48 5.40
C ASP A 53 1.48 19.09 4.02
N GLY A 54 0.34 19.74 3.86
CA GLY A 54 -0.05 20.38 2.61
C GLY A 54 0.77 21.63 2.25
N SER A 55 1.65 22.08 3.14
CA SER A 55 2.51 23.25 2.92
C SER A 55 3.98 22.92 2.65
N ALA A 56 4.36 21.66 2.76
CA ALA A 56 5.77 21.24 2.73
C ALA A 56 6.55 21.76 1.51
N THR A 57 5.92 21.77 0.34
CA THR A 57 6.55 22.21 -0.92
C THR A 57 6.57 23.73 -1.13
N TRP A 58 5.84 24.50 -0.32
CA TRP A 58 5.71 25.96 -0.53
C TRP A 58 7.02 26.72 -0.32
N GLY A 59 7.80 26.30 0.66
CA GLY A 59 9.08 26.92 0.98
C GLY A 59 10.28 26.17 0.41
N ILE A 60 10.15 24.87 0.20
CA ILE A 60 11.21 23.96 -0.25
C ILE A 60 10.65 23.08 -1.38
N PRO A 61 10.91 23.45 -2.64
CA PRO A 61 10.46 22.62 -3.78
C PRO A 61 10.98 21.19 -3.67
N GLY A 62 10.10 20.22 -3.90
CA GLY A 62 10.44 18.79 -3.81
C GLY A 62 10.44 18.23 -2.39
N ALA A 63 10.10 19.02 -1.37
CA ALA A 63 10.05 18.55 0.01
C ALA A 63 9.04 17.41 0.17
N PRO A 64 9.32 16.42 1.06
CA PRO A 64 8.40 15.34 1.37
C PRO A 64 7.18 15.87 2.12
N GLN A 65 5.99 15.44 1.70
CA GLN A 65 4.71 15.91 2.23
C GLN A 65 4.13 15.05 3.35
N PHE A 66 4.79 13.97 3.75
CA PHE A 66 4.28 13.11 4.80
C PHE A 66 5.19 13.14 6.03
N ILE A 67 4.58 13.20 7.20
CA ILE A 67 5.27 13.10 8.48
C ILE A 67 4.87 11.77 9.11
N ALA A 68 5.87 10.90 9.34
CA ALA A 68 5.74 9.74 10.20
C ALA A 68 6.03 10.17 11.64
N LEU A 69 5.06 10.02 12.54
CA LEU A 69 5.17 10.45 13.92
C LEU A 69 4.96 9.26 14.85
N HIS A 70 5.94 9.01 15.75
CA HIS A 70 5.88 8.01 16.80
C HIS A 70 5.94 8.67 18.16
N ILE A 71 4.97 8.34 19.01
CA ILE A 71 4.93 8.79 20.41
C ILE A 71 5.07 7.57 21.31
N SER A 72 6.08 7.56 22.18
CA SER A 72 6.26 6.56 23.21
C SER A 72 6.14 7.19 24.60
N ARG A 73 5.43 6.52 25.52
CA ARG A 73 5.10 7.04 26.87
C ARG A 73 5.62 6.12 27.94
N ASP A 74 6.32 6.69 28.90
CA ASP A 74 6.53 6.05 30.21
C ASP A 74 5.44 6.54 31.17
N LEU A 75 4.41 5.71 31.36
CA LEU A 75 3.27 6.04 32.21
C LEU A 75 3.63 6.09 33.69
N THR A 76 4.72 5.44 34.10
CA THR A 76 5.22 5.45 35.50
C THR A 76 5.99 6.72 35.79
N ALA A 77 6.93 7.07 34.90
CA ALA A 77 7.70 8.31 35.01
C ALA A 77 6.89 9.55 34.57
N ARG A 78 5.73 9.36 33.92
CA ARG A 78 4.91 10.40 33.31
C ARG A 78 5.68 11.24 32.31
N THR A 79 6.46 10.56 31.46
CA THR A 79 7.25 11.20 30.41
C THR A 79 6.82 10.69 29.03
N VAL A 80 7.08 11.51 28.03
CA VAL A 80 6.80 11.20 26.63
C VAL A 80 8.05 11.45 25.78
N ARG A 81 8.31 10.54 24.84
CA ARG A 81 9.28 10.71 23.78
C ARG A 81 8.53 10.83 22.46
N ILE A 82 8.88 11.83 21.68
CA ILE A 82 8.30 12.14 20.38
C ILE A 82 9.41 12.02 19.33
N GLU A 83 9.20 11.16 18.35
CA GLU A 83 10.09 10.99 17.20
C GLU A 83 9.30 11.24 15.93
N GLN A 84 9.84 12.02 15.03
CA GLN A 84 9.21 12.30 13.74
C GLN A 84 10.23 12.25 12.59
N ALA A 85 9.75 11.95 11.38
CA ALA A 85 10.55 12.01 10.17
C ALA A 85 9.66 12.35 8.98
N ASN A 86 10.16 13.26 8.15
CA ASN A 86 9.53 13.56 6.88
C ASN A 86 9.79 12.42 5.90
N GLN A 87 8.73 11.99 5.20
CA GLN A 87 8.75 10.85 4.30
C GLN A 87 8.14 11.23 2.95
N PRO A 88 8.70 10.74 1.83
CA PRO A 88 8.26 11.15 0.50
C PRO A 88 6.90 10.58 0.10
N THR A 89 6.54 9.39 0.59
CA THR A 89 5.24 8.75 0.31
C THR A 89 4.70 8.04 1.54
N VAL A 90 3.40 7.72 1.52
CA VAL A 90 2.73 6.99 2.61
C VAL A 90 3.39 5.63 2.90
N PRO A 91 3.71 4.77 1.92
CA PRO A 91 4.38 3.49 2.20
C PRO A 91 5.72 3.64 2.91
N PHE A 92 6.51 4.68 2.60
CA PHE A 92 7.77 4.95 3.32
C PHE A 92 7.54 5.48 4.74
N ALA A 93 6.49 6.28 4.96
CA ALA A 93 6.08 6.68 6.30
C ALA A 93 5.68 5.46 7.16
N GLN A 94 4.91 4.54 6.60
CA GLN A 94 4.53 3.28 7.25
C GLN A 94 5.75 2.38 7.53
N LEU A 95 6.70 2.31 6.61
CA LEU A 95 7.97 1.58 6.80
C LEU A 95 8.77 2.15 7.97
N TRP A 96 8.89 3.48 8.05
CA TRP A 96 9.58 4.15 9.14
C TRP A 96 8.93 3.86 10.50
N LEU A 97 7.60 3.86 10.56
CA LEU A 97 6.81 3.51 11.75
C LEU A 97 6.97 2.02 12.12
N ALA A 98 7.02 1.13 11.12
CA ALA A 98 7.25 -0.31 11.33
C ALA A 98 8.61 -0.57 11.99
N GLY A 99 9.66 0.17 11.61
CA GLY A 99 10.97 0.14 12.26
C GLY A 99 10.94 0.57 13.73
N ARG A 100 9.86 1.22 14.20
CA ARG A 100 9.62 1.66 15.59
C ARG A 100 8.62 0.78 16.33
N GLY A 101 8.30 -0.38 15.76
CA GLY A 101 7.44 -1.38 16.39
C GLY A 101 5.94 -1.23 16.07
N CYS A 102 5.57 -0.36 15.14
CA CYS A 102 4.23 -0.36 14.60
C CYS A 102 4.00 -1.63 13.76
N PRO A 103 2.92 -2.41 13.97
CA PRO A 103 2.61 -3.47 13.03
C PRO A 103 2.42 -2.89 11.61
N PRO A 104 3.06 -3.44 10.56
CA PRO A 104 3.06 -2.83 9.22
C PRO A 104 1.67 -2.58 8.63
N ASP A 105 0.67 -3.39 9.00
CA ASP A 105 -0.70 -3.26 8.53
C ASP A 105 -1.64 -2.53 9.51
N ALA A 106 -1.10 -1.96 10.61
CA ALA A 106 -1.93 -1.29 11.62
C ALA A 106 -2.26 0.17 11.27
N VAL A 107 -1.37 0.84 10.53
CA VAL A 107 -1.56 2.22 10.07
C VAL A 107 -1.98 2.18 8.61
N GLN A 108 -3.27 1.99 8.36
CA GLN A 108 -3.86 2.00 7.02
C GLN A 108 -4.63 3.29 6.79
N LEU A 109 -4.60 3.78 5.56
CA LEU A 109 -5.43 4.92 5.16
C LEU A 109 -6.89 4.48 5.15
N PRO A 110 -7.82 5.29 5.65
CA PRO A 110 -9.24 4.99 5.54
C PRO A 110 -9.71 5.16 4.08
N ASP A 111 -10.56 4.23 3.61
CA ASP A 111 -11.02 4.12 2.22
C ASP A 111 -11.70 5.39 1.66
N GLU A 112 -12.22 6.27 2.52
CA GLU A 112 -13.06 7.41 2.09
C GLU A 112 -12.33 8.76 2.00
N ALA A 113 -11.05 8.83 2.38
CA ALA A 113 -10.38 10.12 2.62
C ALA A 113 -9.26 10.47 1.61
N HIS A 114 -8.86 9.55 0.76
CA HIS A 114 -7.65 9.68 -0.09
C HIS A 114 -7.86 9.07 -1.46
N SER A 115 -6.96 9.42 -2.39
CA SER A 115 -6.84 8.71 -3.66
C SER A 115 -6.63 7.22 -3.43
N GLU A 116 -7.29 6.38 -4.23
CA GLU A 116 -7.18 4.92 -4.13
C GLU A 116 -6.07 4.39 -5.07
N PRO A 117 -5.42 3.26 -4.74
CA PRO A 117 -4.53 2.59 -5.67
C PRO A 117 -5.25 2.23 -6.96
N ALA A 118 -4.76 2.69 -8.11
CA ALA A 118 -5.40 2.47 -9.41
C ALA A 118 -5.39 0.99 -9.84
N ASP A 119 -4.46 0.18 -9.31
CA ASP A 119 -4.32 -1.22 -9.71
C ASP A 119 -3.65 -2.11 -8.65
N ALA A 120 -3.70 -3.41 -8.92
CA ALA A 120 -3.12 -4.42 -8.03
C ALA A 120 -1.58 -4.36 -7.94
N LEU A 121 -0.89 -3.79 -8.93
CA LEU A 121 0.57 -3.62 -8.88
C LEU A 121 0.94 -2.53 -7.89
N THR A 122 0.22 -1.41 -7.90
CA THR A 122 0.36 -0.34 -6.91
C THR A 122 0.23 -0.89 -5.49
N THR A 123 -0.87 -1.59 -5.18
CA THR A 123 -1.08 -2.23 -3.86
C THR A 123 0.02 -3.24 -3.51
N HIS A 124 0.56 -3.96 -4.51
CA HIS A 124 1.64 -4.91 -4.30
C HIS A 124 2.94 -4.20 -3.89
N ILE A 125 3.32 -3.14 -4.60
CA ILE A 125 4.55 -2.37 -4.33
C ILE A 125 4.46 -1.67 -2.98
N GLU A 126 3.32 -1.09 -2.63
CA GLU A 126 3.10 -0.52 -1.30
C GLU A 126 3.34 -1.53 -0.17
N ARG A 127 2.75 -2.72 -0.31
CA ARG A 127 2.96 -3.81 0.66
C ARG A 127 4.42 -4.22 0.72
N GLN A 128 5.09 -4.30 -0.43
CA GLN A 128 6.52 -4.60 -0.51
C GLN A 128 7.35 -3.58 0.29
N ILE A 129 7.08 -2.28 0.14
CA ILE A 129 7.76 -1.22 0.87
C ILE A 129 7.48 -1.35 2.37
N ARG A 130 6.22 -1.41 2.80
CA ARG A 130 5.84 -1.50 4.22
C ARG A 130 6.49 -2.67 4.97
N HIS A 131 6.69 -3.80 4.29
CA HIS A 131 7.26 -5.01 4.88
C HIS A 131 8.73 -5.22 4.58
N SER A 132 9.42 -4.21 4.02
CA SER A 132 10.80 -4.35 3.57
C SER A 132 11.84 -4.35 4.71
N GLY A 133 11.47 -3.91 5.93
CA GLY A 133 12.43 -3.73 7.02
C GLY A 133 13.54 -2.75 6.63
N ASP A 134 14.79 -3.15 6.79
CA ASP A 134 15.97 -2.32 6.47
C ASP A 134 16.44 -2.45 5.02
N ARG A 135 15.60 -3.03 4.14
CA ARG A 135 15.98 -3.30 2.76
C ARG A 135 16.25 -2.03 1.95
N TYR A 136 15.44 -0.99 2.13
CA TYR A 136 15.48 0.22 1.33
C TYR A 136 16.12 1.39 2.09
N GLU A 137 17.23 1.89 1.58
CA GLU A 137 17.88 3.12 2.06
C GLU A 137 17.55 4.26 1.10
N ILE A 138 16.76 5.25 1.54
CA ILE A 138 16.43 6.43 0.72
C ILE A 138 17.71 7.22 0.45
N LYS A 139 17.98 7.50 -0.82
CA LYS A 139 19.13 8.29 -1.29
C LYS A 139 18.71 9.67 -1.75
N ASP A 140 17.54 9.77 -2.37
CA ASP A 140 17.02 11.04 -2.88
C ASP A 140 15.51 10.91 -3.12
N HIS A 141 14.84 12.05 -3.20
CA HIS A 141 13.41 12.11 -3.52
C HIS A 141 13.05 13.49 -4.04
N TYR A 142 11.90 13.58 -4.71
CA TYR A 142 11.31 14.85 -5.09
C TYR A 142 9.80 14.71 -5.22
N THR A 143 9.06 15.69 -4.69
CA THR A 143 7.60 15.80 -4.83
C THR A 143 7.25 16.97 -5.72
N HIS A 144 6.56 16.69 -6.83
CA HIS A 144 5.93 17.71 -7.66
C HIS A 144 4.51 17.96 -7.16
N ASP A 145 4.22 19.17 -6.74
CA ASP A 145 2.90 19.62 -6.26
C ASP A 145 2.07 20.34 -7.34
N SER A 146 2.50 20.21 -8.58
CA SER A 146 1.84 20.73 -9.78
C SER A 146 1.86 19.67 -10.87
N GLU A 147 1.04 19.84 -11.90
CA GLU A 147 0.90 18.87 -12.99
C GLU A 147 2.22 18.68 -13.79
N PRO A 148 2.68 17.44 -13.97
CA PRO A 148 2.10 16.20 -13.46
C PRO A 148 2.35 16.03 -11.95
N TYR A 149 1.29 15.69 -11.19
CA TYR A 149 1.41 15.42 -9.75
C TYR A 149 2.11 14.10 -9.53
N GLU A 150 3.38 14.15 -9.19
CA GLU A 150 4.19 12.96 -8.98
C GLU A 150 5.15 13.08 -7.81
N THR A 151 5.49 11.95 -7.23
CA THR A 151 6.60 11.84 -6.28
C THR A 151 7.49 10.68 -6.71
N TRP A 152 8.79 10.96 -6.85
CA TRP A 152 9.75 9.87 -7.02
C TRP A 152 10.67 9.73 -5.81
N VAL A 153 11.04 8.49 -5.53
CA VAL A 153 11.94 8.14 -4.43
C VAL A 153 13.01 7.22 -4.96
N MET A 154 14.26 7.67 -4.90
CA MET A 154 15.43 6.87 -5.23
C MET A 154 15.95 6.18 -3.96
N VAL A 155 16.05 4.86 -4.00
CA VAL A 155 16.57 4.08 -2.88
C VAL A 155 17.69 3.15 -3.32
N ARG A 156 18.54 2.76 -2.37
CA ARG A 156 19.43 1.62 -2.50
C ARG A 156 18.74 0.38 -1.91
N ASP A 157 18.63 -0.66 -2.72
CA ASP A 157 18.09 -1.96 -2.33
C ASP A 157 19.23 -2.85 -1.83
N SER A 158 19.15 -3.30 -0.58
CA SER A 158 20.14 -4.18 0.06
C SER A 158 19.84 -5.67 -0.13
N ASP A 159 18.73 -6.04 -0.80
CA ASP A 159 18.41 -7.44 -1.08
C ASP A 159 19.51 -8.04 -1.98
N PRO A 160 20.13 -9.18 -1.61
CA PRO A 160 21.12 -9.85 -2.44
C PRO A 160 20.65 -10.17 -3.88
N ARG A 161 19.35 -10.34 -4.08
CA ARG A 161 18.76 -10.57 -5.41
C ARG A 161 18.79 -9.33 -6.30
N ALA A 162 18.94 -8.15 -5.70
CA ALA A 162 19.03 -6.88 -6.39
C ALA A 162 20.50 -6.46 -6.69
N ALA A 163 21.48 -7.31 -6.42
CA ALA A 163 22.92 -6.95 -6.48
C ALA A 163 23.37 -6.38 -7.84
N ASP A 164 22.78 -6.84 -8.94
CA ASP A 164 23.10 -6.35 -10.30
C ASP A 164 22.45 -5.00 -10.62
N LEU A 165 21.31 -4.68 -9.99
CA LEU A 165 20.50 -3.47 -10.18
C LEU A 165 20.06 -2.93 -8.81
N PRO A 166 21.01 -2.47 -7.96
CA PRO A 166 20.72 -2.14 -6.57
C PRO A 166 20.04 -0.78 -6.37
N MET A 167 19.97 0.04 -7.40
CA MET A 167 19.26 1.31 -7.32
C MET A 167 17.83 1.13 -7.80
N ARG A 168 16.88 1.60 -6.98
CA ARG A 168 15.45 1.57 -7.32
C ARG A 168 14.91 2.99 -7.38
N ILE A 169 13.99 3.21 -8.31
CA ILE A 169 13.11 4.38 -8.31
C ILE A 169 11.69 3.88 -8.07
N PHE A 170 11.07 4.40 -7.03
CA PHE A 170 9.62 4.30 -6.83
C PHE A 170 9.01 5.60 -7.35
N LEU A 171 8.12 5.48 -8.32
CA LEU A 171 7.43 6.61 -8.93
C LEU A 171 5.94 6.50 -8.60
N GLU A 172 5.44 7.47 -7.86
CA GLU A 172 4.02 7.65 -7.56
C GLU A 172 3.48 8.76 -8.45
N GLU A 173 2.39 8.50 -9.18
CA GLU A 173 1.72 9.47 -10.03
C GLU A 173 0.25 9.53 -9.64
N ALA A 174 -0.25 10.73 -9.31
CA ALA A 174 -1.63 10.95 -8.90
C ALA A 174 -2.50 11.42 -10.08
N ASP A 175 -3.66 10.81 -10.22
CA ASP A 175 -4.76 11.26 -11.08
C ASP A 175 -5.83 11.90 -10.20
N LEU A 176 -5.84 13.23 -10.15
CA LEU A 176 -6.77 13.98 -9.32
C LEU A 176 -8.21 13.94 -9.84
N ASP A 177 -8.41 13.73 -11.13
CA ASP A 177 -9.74 13.62 -11.74
C ASP A 177 -10.39 12.27 -11.42
N ALA A 178 -9.60 11.20 -11.45
CA ALA A 178 -10.05 9.86 -11.11
C ALA A 178 -9.99 9.57 -9.59
N PHE A 179 -9.37 10.43 -8.79
CA PHE A 179 -9.07 10.19 -7.38
C PHE A 179 -8.31 8.89 -7.15
N THR A 180 -7.33 8.60 -8.03
CA THR A 180 -6.49 7.42 -7.96
C THR A 180 -5.02 7.79 -8.06
N TYR A 181 -4.15 6.83 -7.74
CA TYR A 181 -2.72 6.96 -7.99
C TYR A 181 -2.12 5.63 -8.42
N THR A 182 -1.01 5.71 -9.13
CA THR A 182 -0.19 4.55 -9.46
C THR A 182 1.14 4.64 -8.73
N LEU A 183 1.67 3.49 -8.31
CA LEU A 183 3.03 3.35 -7.80
C LEU A 183 3.77 2.32 -8.64
N ARG A 184 4.92 2.70 -9.17
CA ARG A 184 5.75 1.87 -10.04
C ARG A 184 7.15 1.77 -9.49
N GLU A 185 7.80 0.63 -9.71
CA GLU A 185 9.18 0.39 -9.31
C GLU A 185 10.05 0.21 -10.55
N GLY A 186 11.16 0.96 -10.60
CA GLY A 186 12.21 0.80 -11.61
C GLY A 186 13.51 0.33 -11.01
N ALA A 187 14.33 -0.40 -11.80
CA ALA A 187 15.60 -0.95 -11.35
C ALA A 187 16.75 -0.47 -12.23
N PHE A 188 17.83 -0.02 -11.57
CA PHE A 188 18.99 0.57 -12.23
C PHE A 188 20.29 0.03 -11.63
N ARG A 189 21.37 0.02 -12.44
CA ARG A 189 22.68 -0.44 -12.02
C ARG A 189 23.30 0.45 -10.95
N ASP A 190 23.10 1.76 -11.08
CA ASP A 190 23.73 2.77 -10.24
C ASP A 190 22.88 4.05 -10.20
N GLY A 191 23.22 4.97 -9.29
CA GLY A 191 22.52 6.25 -9.15
C GLY A 191 22.68 7.17 -10.37
N THR A 192 23.74 7.03 -11.14
CA THR A 192 23.93 7.84 -12.37
C THR A 192 22.90 7.46 -13.42
N SER A 193 22.72 6.18 -13.68
CA SER A 193 21.70 5.68 -14.62
C SER A 193 20.27 5.97 -14.17
N ALA A 194 20.02 5.92 -12.85
CA ALA A 194 18.73 6.30 -12.28
C ALA A 194 18.45 7.80 -12.46
N ASN A 195 19.43 8.67 -12.15
CA ASN A 195 19.33 10.11 -12.36
C ASN A 195 19.16 10.47 -13.83
N GLN A 196 19.90 9.79 -14.73
CA GLN A 196 19.77 10.02 -16.17
C GLN A 196 18.33 9.72 -16.63
N TRP A 197 17.75 8.62 -16.18
CA TRP A 197 16.36 8.29 -16.49
C TRP A 197 15.38 9.34 -15.94
N LEU A 198 15.57 9.81 -14.70
CA LEU A 198 14.74 10.86 -14.11
C LEU A 198 14.79 12.17 -14.90
N PHE A 199 15.92 12.47 -15.50
CA PHE A 199 16.11 13.68 -16.31
C PHE A 199 15.48 13.55 -17.70
N ASP A 200 15.71 12.43 -18.38
CA ASP A 200 15.32 12.26 -19.78
C ASP A 200 13.87 11.80 -19.94
N ARG A 201 13.42 10.84 -19.13
CA ARG A 201 12.06 10.23 -19.18
C ARG A 201 11.64 9.76 -20.58
N GLU A 202 12.60 9.56 -21.51
CA GLU A 202 12.32 9.18 -22.90
C GLU A 202 11.88 7.73 -23.07
N THR A 203 12.24 6.89 -22.10
CA THR A 203 11.89 5.45 -22.10
C THR A 203 11.00 5.12 -20.90
N PRO A 204 10.16 4.08 -21.01
CA PRO A 204 9.42 3.59 -19.86
C PRO A 204 10.34 3.25 -18.69
N LEU A 205 9.83 3.36 -17.47
CA LEU A 205 10.55 2.98 -16.26
C LEU A 205 11.00 1.51 -16.36
N PRO A 206 12.32 1.19 -16.26
CA PRO A 206 12.81 -0.18 -16.40
C PRO A 206 12.31 -1.08 -15.28
N GLU A 207 11.43 -2.02 -15.59
CA GLU A 207 10.85 -2.93 -14.59
C GLU A 207 11.92 -3.82 -13.92
N PRO A 208 11.83 -4.04 -12.59
CA PRO A 208 12.70 -4.99 -11.91
C PRO A 208 12.57 -6.42 -12.49
N PRO A 209 13.67 -7.16 -12.70
CA PRO A 209 13.63 -8.52 -13.25
C PRO A 209 12.73 -9.48 -12.47
N GLU A 210 12.62 -9.31 -11.15
CA GLU A 210 11.77 -10.11 -10.28
C GLU A 210 10.28 -9.94 -10.56
N HIS A 211 9.84 -8.78 -11.03
CA HIS A 211 8.45 -8.54 -11.45
C HIS A 211 8.11 -9.32 -12.72
N LEU A 212 9.02 -9.35 -13.70
CA LEU A 212 8.85 -10.10 -14.94
C LEU A 212 8.73 -11.60 -14.68
N VAL A 213 9.60 -12.17 -13.82
CA VAL A 213 9.52 -13.58 -13.43
C VAL A 213 8.21 -13.91 -12.71
N SER A 214 7.72 -13.01 -11.88
CA SER A 214 6.46 -13.18 -11.16
C SER A 214 5.25 -13.09 -12.09
N ALA A 215 5.26 -12.22 -13.09
CA ALA A 215 4.23 -12.12 -14.12
C ALA A 215 4.17 -13.40 -14.98
N ASP A 216 5.31 -13.88 -15.47
CA ASP A 216 5.44 -15.14 -16.21
C ASP A 216 4.93 -16.35 -15.44
N ARG A 217 5.24 -16.42 -14.14
CA ARG A 217 4.77 -17.49 -13.26
C ARG A 217 3.25 -17.45 -13.09
N ARG A 218 2.67 -16.25 -12.90
CA ARG A 218 1.21 -16.06 -12.80
C ARG A 218 0.51 -16.43 -14.11
N THR A 219 1.04 -16.03 -15.25
CA THR A 219 0.51 -16.35 -16.58
C THR A 219 0.54 -17.86 -16.81
N ARG A 220 1.66 -18.54 -16.54
CA ARG A 220 1.76 -19.99 -16.63
C ARG A 220 0.80 -20.73 -15.70
N ALA A 221 0.63 -20.27 -14.47
CA ALA A 221 -0.32 -20.85 -13.52
C ALA A 221 -1.78 -20.62 -13.94
N ALA A 222 -2.11 -19.50 -14.56
CA ALA A 222 -3.44 -19.23 -15.11
C ALA A 222 -3.75 -20.14 -16.32
N LEU A 223 -2.80 -20.29 -17.25
CA LEU A 223 -2.91 -21.20 -18.39
C LEU A 223 -3.06 -22.66 -17.95
N ALA A 224 -2.29 -23.12 -16.96
CA ALA A 224 -2.39 -24.48 -16.42
C ALA A 224 -3.78 -24.77 -15.81
N ARG A 225 -4.36 -23.80 -15.10
CA ARG A 225 -5.72 -23.91 -14.53
C ARG A 225 -6.79 -23.95 -15.62
N SER A 226 -6.64 -23.16 -16.70
CA SER A 226 -7.57 -23.13 -17.81
C SER A 226 -7.58 -24.47 -18.58
N THR A 227 -6.41 -25.08 -18.80
CA THR A 227 -6.31 -26.41 -19.45
C THR A 227 -6.85 -27.54 -18.60
N THR A 228 -6.69 -27.48 -17.28
CA THR A 228 -7.26 -28.50 -16.36
C THR A 228 -8.79 -28.40 -16.30
N GLY A 229 -9.35 -27.20 -16.35
CA GLY A 229 -10.80 -26.97 -16.40
C GLY A 229 -11.45 -27.50 -17.68
N GLN A 230 -10.78 -27.40 -18.83
CA GLN A 230 -11.27 -27.95 -20.10
C GLN A 230 -11.24 -29.49 -20.15
N LEU A 231 -10.28 -30.13 -19.53
CA LEU A 231 -10.23 -31.60 -19.43
C LEU A 231 -11.28 -32.17 -18.47
N ALA A 232 -11.65 -31.45 -17.45
CA ALA A 232 -12.69 -31.89 -16.48
C ALA A 232 -14.12 -31.77 -17.06
N THR A 233 -14.38 -30.84 -17.97
CA THR A 233 -15.69 -30.69 -18.65
C THR A 233 -15.92 -31.69 -19.79
N ALA A 234 -14.88 -32.31 -20.32
CA ALA A 234 -15.00 -33.31 -21.40
C ALA A 234 -15.29 -34.74 -20.90
N ALA A 235 -15.23 -35.01 -19.59
CA ALA A 235 -15.39 -36.34 -19.01
C ALA A 235 -16.76 -36.65 -18.40
N SER A 236 -17.76 -35.78 -18.54
CA SER A 236 -19.10 -35.99 -17.95
C SER A 236 -20.22 -35.81 -18.99
N VAL A 237 -20.33 -36.77 -19.91
CA VAL A 237 -21.58 -36.99 -20.66
C VAL A 237 -22.26 -38.25 -20.04
N PRO A 238 -23.32 -38.15 -19.25
CA PRO A 238 -24.05 -39.32 -18.82
C PRO A 238 -24.82 -39.90 -20.01
N ALA A 239 -24.69 -41.22 -20.22
CA ALA A 239 -25.49 -42.01 -21.20
C ALA A 239 -26.97 -41.87 -20.91
N PRO A 240 -27.85 -41.79 -21.96
CA PRO A 240 -29.27 -41.68 -21.78
C PRO A 240 -29.86 -43.00 -21.17
N PRO A 241 -30.83 -42.93 -20.27
CA PRO A 241 -31.46 -44.12 -19.71
C PRO A 241 -32.30 -44.83 -20.79
N VAL A 242 -32.04 -46.14 -20.95
CA VAL A 242 -32.87 -47.04 -21.75
C VAL A 242 -34.18 -47.22 -21.02
N GLY A 243 -35.29 -46.73 -21.59
CA GLY A 243 -36.63 -46.92 -21.09
C GLY A 243 -37.16 -48.36 -21.34
N PRO A 244 -37.92 -48.93 -20.45
CA PRO A 244 -38.57 -50.26 -20.67
C PRO A 244 -39.76 -50.17 -21.64
N ALA A 245 -39.90 -51.21 -22.44
CA ALA A 245 -40.93 -51.40 -23.44
C ALA A 245 -42.36 -51.44 -22.86
N PRO A 246 -43.40 -51.06 -23.64
CA PRO A 246 -44.77 -51.05 -23.16
C PRO A 246 -45.37 -52.47 -23.16
N SER A 247 -45.99 -52.84 -22.07
CA SER A 247 -46.81 -54.05 -21.96
C SER A 247 -48.27 -53.73 -22.26
N ALA A 248 -48.82 -54.43 -23.28
CA ALA A 248 -50.26 -54.38 -23.66
C ALA A 248 -51.12 -55.12 -22.68
N GLY A 249 -52.32 -54.63 -22.43
CA GLY A 249 -53.34 -55.35 -21.71
C GLY A 249 -54.59 -54.50 -21.48
N ALA A 250 -55.65 -54.79 -22.27
CA ALA A 250 -56.97 -54.23 -22.29
C ALA A 250 -57.86 -54.87 -21.11
N PRO A 251 -59.23 -54.68 -21.20
CA PRO A 251 -60.04 -53.51 -20.83
C PRO A 251 -61.09 -53.86 -19.72
N SER A 252 -61.90 -52.92 -19.41
CA SER A 252 -63.34 -53.05 -19.10
C SER A 252 -63.84 -52.54 -17.73
N HIS A 253 -64.96 -51.90 -17.92
CA HIS A 253 -66.22 -51.77 -17.13
C HIS A 253 -66.31 -50.66 -16.06
N ARG A 254 -67.05 -49.61 -16.40
CA ARG A 254 -68.49 -49.35 -16.18
C ARG A 254 -68.92 -48.92 -14.76
N ARG A 255 -69.68 -47.85 -14.81
CA ARG A 255 -70.75 -47.40 -13.85
C ARG A 255 -70.20 -46.54 -12.67
N GLY A 256 -70.75 -45.43 -12.39
CA GLY A 256 -72.08 -44.90 -12.47
C GLY A 256 -72.32 -44.13 -11.21
N GLY A 257 -73.04 -43.02 -11.29
CA GLY A 257 -73.94 -42.56 -10.28
C GLY A 257 -73.52 -41.34 -9.43
N ARG A 258 -74.14 -40.25 -9.79
CA ARG A 258 -74.96 -39.33 -9.01
C ARG A 258 -74.59 -39.09 -7.53
N SER A 259 -74.36 -37.90 -7.15
CA SER A 259 -75.27 -36.84 -6.63
C SER A 259 -74.52 -35.56 -6.46
#